data_e12befc933ea4392a12716f656bcc7fb
#
_entry.id   e12befc933ea4392a12716f656bcc7fb
#
_cell.length_a   1.000
_cell.length_b   1.000
_cell.length_c   1.000
_cell.angle_alpha   90.00
_cell.angle_beta   90.00
_cell.angle_gamma   90.00
#
_symmetry.space_group_name_H-M   'P 1'
#
loop_
_entity.id
_entity.type
_entity.pdbx_description
1 polymer ?
#
loop_
_entity_poly.entity_id
_entity_poly.type
_entity_poly.pdbx_seq_one_letter_code
_entity_poly.pdbx_strand_id
1 'polypeptide(L)'
;HSVLEFSDRDIVSYYRNLNDLNGSKRLNKKLLEVISNYVPDILILGHADLIKKETLTFIKKNYPNIRMAQWFLDRMDSQWLNNKNRFLDKIDLMDANFCTTDPKSLNLNKKHNVFYMPNPVDQSFETLENYNNKYFNNDVFFAMSHGVHRGVLKKGKFDDRETIINKLMKITPNVRFDLYGMNNIQPLWADDYLLAISQSKIGLNLSQGKPAKYYSSDRF
;
A
#
# COMPACT_ATOMS: atom_id res chain seq x y z
N HIS A 1 -12.37 12.52 -18.43
CA HIS A 1 -12.91 12.01 -17.18
C HIS A 1 -12.51 12.94 -16.05
N SER A 2 -13.42 13.22 -15.11
CA SER A 2 -13.12 13.96 -13.87
C SER A 2 -12.90 12.97 -12.73
N VAL A 3 -11.89 13.23 -11.91
CA VAL A 3 -11.58 12.43 -10.71
C VAL A 3 -11.70 13.35 -9.49
N LEU A 4 -12.41 12.87 -8.47
CA LEU A 4 -12.46 13.50 -7.16
C LEU A 4 -11.75 12.59 -6.16
N GLU A 5 -10.66 13.07 -5.60
CA GLU A 5 -9.95 12.38 -4.52
C GLU A 5 -10.66 12.62 -3.19
N PHE A 6 -10.79 11.56 -2.38
CA PHE A 6 -11.35 11.58 -1.05
C PHE A 6 -10.39 10.88 -0.09
N SER A 7 -9.57 11.67 0.62
CA SER A 7 -8.61 11.15 1.59
C SER A 7 -9.28 10.80 2.91
N ASP A 8 -9.50 9.52 3.16
CA ASP A 8 -10.05 9.02 4.42
C ASP A 8 -9.15 9.32 5.62
N ARG A 9 -7.83 9.24 5.44
CA ARG A 9 -6.83 9.50 6.49
C ARG A 9 -6.83 10.95 6.94
N ASP A 10 -6.91 11.89 6.01
CA ASP A 10 -6.91 13.32 6.33
C ASP A 10 -8.19 13.71 7.07
N ILE A 11 -9.34 13.22 6.60
CA ILE A 11 -10.62 13.45 7.27
C ILE A 11 -10.61 12.91 8.69
N VAL A 12 -10.12 11.69 8.87
CA VAL A 12 -10.00 11.07 10.19
C VAL A 12 -9.06 11.87 11.10
N SER A 13 -7.89 12.27 10.60
CA SER A 13 -6.92 13.05 11.37
C SER A 13 -7.48 14.40 11.81
N TYR A 14 -8.20 15.08 10.92
CA TYR A 14 -8.77 16.39 11.19
C TYR A 14 -9.96 16.37 12.15
N TYR A 15 -10.84 15.35 12.04
CA TYR A 15 -12.12 15.32 12.76
C TYR A 15 -12.15 14.44 14.01
N ARG A 16 -11.03 13.89 14.45
CA ARG A 16 -10.96 13.15 15.72
C ARG A 16 -11.37 14.03 16.90
N ASN A 17 -12.21 13.49 17.77
CA ASN A 17 -12.59 14.12 19.02
C ASN A 17 -13.00 13.07 20.05
N LEU A 18 -13.35 13.52 21.27
CA LEU A 18 -13.72 12.60 22.37
C LEU A 18 -14.93 11.71 22.06
N ASN A 19 -15.84 12.15 21.17
CA ASN A 19 -17.04 11.39 20.78
C ASN A 19 -16.83 10.52 19.55
N ASP A 20 -15.70 10.68 18.84
CA ASP A 20 -15.32 9.94 17.64
C ASP A 20 -13.78 9.76 17.61
N LEU A 21 -13.27 8.95 18.54
CA LEU A 21 -11.83 8.77 18.78
C LEU A 21 -11.05 8.29 17.54
N ASN A 22 -11.70 7.54 16.68
CA ASN A 22 -11.10 7.06 15.43
C ASN A 22 -11.56 7.83 14.18
N GLY A 23 -12.36 8.90 14.34
CA GLY A 23 -12.85 9.74 13.25
C GLY A 23 -13.82 9.07 12.28
N SER A 24 -14.21 7.81 12.53
CA SER A 24 -14.98 7.00 11.60
C SER A 24 -16.42 7.51 11.38
N LYS A 25 -17.07 8.06 12.42
CA LYS A 25 -18.44 8.59 12.28
C LYS A 25 -18.45 9.77 11.29
N ARG A 26 -17.52 10.70 11.48
CA ARG A 26 -17.42 11.90 10.64
C ARG A 26 -16.99 11.55 9.23
N LEU A 27 -16.04 10.61 9.08
CA LEU A 27 -15.59 10.10 7.78
C LEU A 27 -16.77 9.58 6.96
N ASN A 28 -17.56 8.66 7.54
CA ASN A 28 -18.68 8.04 6.84
C ASN A 28 -19.77 9.07 6.47
N LYS A 29 -20.05 10.03 7.37
CA LYS A 29 -20.97 11.14 7.07
C LYS A 29 -20.44 11.99 5.90
N LYS A 30 -19.15 12.35 5.91
CA LYS A 30 -18.53 13.14 4.84
C LYS A 30 -18.53 12.40 3.50
N LEU A 31 -18.29 11.10 3.51
CA LEU A 31 -18.40 10.31 2.28
C LEU A 31 -19.82 10.41 1.68
N LEU A 32 -20.87 10.28 2.50
CA LEU A 32 -22.24 10.40 2.01
C LEU A 32 -22.55 11.81 1.49
N GLU A 33 -22.06 12.86 2.15
CA GLU A 33 -22.18 14.24 1.69
C GLU A 33 -21.52 14.44 0.31
N VAL A 34 -20.32 13.88 0.11
CA VAL A 34 -19.61 13.95 -1.18
C VAL A 34 -20.34 13.16 -2.25
N ILE A 35 -20.77 11.92 -1.95
CA ILE A 35 -21.52 11.09 -2.90
C ILE A 35 -22.82 11.78 -3.34
N SER A 36 -23.57 12.43 -2.41
CA SER A 36 -24.82 13.11 -2.75
C SER A 36 -24.61 14.34 -3.64
N ASN A 37 -23.48 15.04 -3.50
CA ASN A 37 -23.19 16.25 -4.26
C ASN A 37 -22.52 15.98 -5.60
N TYR A 38 -21.63 14.99 -5.66
CA TYR A 38 -20.83 14.71 -6.86
C TYR A 38 -21.46 13.63 -7.76
N VAL A 39 -22.17 12.67 -7.17
CA VAL A 39 -22.82 11.53 -7.84
C VAL A 39 -21.89 10.87 -8.86
N PRO A 40 -20.79 10.24 -8.43
CA PRO A 40 -19.83 9.65 -9.36
C PRO A 40 -20.41 8.45 -10.10
N ASP A 41 -19.93 8.17 -11.30
CA ASP A 41 -20.23 6.91 -12.00
C ASP A 41 -19.55 5.71 -11.32
N ILE A 42 -18.34 5.92 -10.78
CA ILE A 42 -17.52 4.89 -10.16
C ILE A 42 -16.98 5.38 -8.81
N LEU A 43 -17.14 4.57 -7.78
CA LEU A 43 -16.50 4.73 -6.47
C LEU A 43 -15.43 3.66 -6.28
N ILE A 44 -14.15 4.08 -6.23
CA ILE A 44 -13.03 3.17 -5.99
C ILE A 44 -12.53 3.33 -4.56
N LEU A 45 -12.49 2.24 -3.81
CA LEU A 45 -11.93 2.19 -2.47
C LEU A 45 -10.48 1.67 -2.53
N GLY A 46 -9.54 2.42 -1.95
CA GLY A 46 -8.22 1.91 -1.59
C GLY A 46 -8.31 1.09 -0.29
N HIS A 47 -7.40 1.33 0.63
CA HIS A 47 -7.41 0.65 1.95
C HIS A 47 -8.57 0.99 2.90
N ALA A 48 -9.39 1.89 2.61
CA ALA A 48 -10.63 2.42 3.22
C ALA A 48 -11.21 1.63 4.43
N ASP A 49 -10.38 1.27 5.40
CA ASP A 49 -10.74 0.37 6.53
C ASP A 49 -11.80 0.96 7.46
N LEU A 50 -11.84 2.29 7.58
CA LEU A 50 -12.78 3.02 8.42
C LEU A 50 -14.10 3.36 7.74
N ILE A 51 -14.21 3.10 6.44
CA ILE A 51 -15.50 3.19 5.72
C ILE A 51 -16.31 1.94 6.04
N LYS A 52 -17.48 2.17 6.62
CA LYS A 52 -18.34 1.11 7.15
C LYS A 52 -19.16 0.44 6.04
N LYS A 53 -19.49 -0.83 6.25
CA LYS A 53 -20.38 -1.59 5.37
C LYS A 53 -21.74 -0.93 5.23
N GLU A 54 -22.31 -0.42 6.33
CA GLU A 54 -23.60 0.24 6.36
C GLU A 54 -23.62 1.46 5.43
N THR A 55 -22.51 2.23 5.39
CA THR A 55 -22.34 3.37 4.49
C THR A 55 -22.34 2.94 3.04
N LEU A 56 -21.57 1.89 2.71
CA LEU A 56 -21.51 1.35 1.34
C LEU A 56 -22.85 0.72 0.92
N THR A 57 -23.52 0.03 1.82
CA THR A 57 -24.88 -0.53 1.59
C THR A 57 -25.88 0.58 1.32
N PHE A 58 -25.80 1.69 2.07
CA PHE A 58 -26.64 2.86 1.85
C PHE A 58 -26.39 3.45 0.46
N ILE A 59 -25.12 3.62 0.06
CA ILE A 59 -24.75 4.11 -1.27
C ILE A 59 -25.32 3.20 -2.35
N LYS A 60 -25.10 1.89 -2.26
CA LYS A 60 -25.59 0.90 -3.23
C LYS A 60 -27.10 0.93 -3.40
N LYS A 61 -27.83 1.16 -2.30
CA LYS A 61 -29.29 1.21 -2.29
C LYS A 61 -29.83 2.51 -2.89
N ASN A 62 -29.26 3.65 -2.54
CA ASN A 62 -29.79 4.97 -2.89
C ASN A 62 -29.22 5.53 -4.19
N TYR A 63 -28.09 5.01 -4.63
CA TYR A 63 -27.40 5.41 -5.87
C TYR A 63 -27.07 4.16 -6.72
N PRO A 64 -28.05 3.42 -7.24
CA PRO A 64 -27.86 2.11 -7.88
C PRO A 64 -27.03 2.16 -9.17
N ASN A 65 -26.87 3.35 -9.75
CA ASN A 65 -26.05 3.56 -10.94
C ASN A 65 -24.55 3.66 -10.63
N ILE A 66 -24.17 3.95 -9.37
CA ILE A 66 -22.76 4.01 -8.98
C ILE A 66 -22.20 2.59 -8.94
N ARG A 67 -21.14 2.35 -9.73
CA ARG A 67 -20.36 1.11 -9.65
C ARG A 67 -19.31 1.24 -8.57
N MET A 68 -19.18 0.22 -7.73
CA MET A 68 -18.22 0.20 -6.63
C MET A 68 -17.12 -0.80 -6.87
N ALA A 69 -15.88 -0.38 -6.69
CA ALA A 69 -14.72 -1.24 -6.76
C ALA A 69 -13.81 -1.05 -5.55
N GLN A 70 -13.02 -2.07 -5.22
CA GLN A 70 -11.93 -1.94 -4.26
C GLN A 70 -10.61 -2.41 -4.88
N TRP A 71 -9.53 -1.78 -4.46
CA TRP A 71 -8.17 -2.19 -4.80
C TRP A 71 -7.36 -2.39 -3.52
N PHE A 72 -6.83 -3.60 -3.35
CA PHE A 72 -6.13 -4.00 -2.14
C PHE A 72 -4.67 -4.31 -2.44
N LEU A 73 -3.78 -3.49 -1.91
CA LEU A 73 -2.34 -3.52 -2.15
C LEU A 73 -1.62 -4.55 -1.31
N ASP A 74 -2.07 -4.75 -0.06
CA ASP A 74 -1.36 -5.58 0.89
C ASP A 74 -1.42 -7.06 0.51
N ARG A 75 -0.35 -7.76 0.86
CA ARG A 75 -0.25 -9.20 0.70
C ARG A 75 -1.37 -9.93 1.44
N MET A 76 -2.00 -10.88 0.76
CA MET A 76 -3.09 -11.68 1.28
C MET A 76 -2.81 -13.18 1.05
N ASP A 77 -2.27 -13.86 2.05
CA ASP A 77 -2.12 -15.32 2.05
C ASP A 77 -2.29 -15.89 3.47
N SER A 78 -1.91 -17.16 3.65
CA SER A 78 -2.02 -17.83 4.96
C SER A 78 -1.20 -17.17 6.07
N GLN A 79 -0.15 -16.41 5.74
CA GLN A 79 0.66 -15.67 6.70
C GLN A 79 0.07 -14.31 7.04
N TRP A 80 -0.86 -13.80 6.21
CA TRP A 80 -1.41 -12.45 6.29
C TRP A 80 -2.94 -12.46 6.31
N LEU A 81 -3.52 -13.31 7.17
CA LEU A 81 -4.98 -13.50 7.31
C LEU A 81 -5.73 -12.22 7.62
N ASN A 82 -5.15 -11.32 8.43
CA ASN A 82 -5.78 -10.03 8.73
C ASN A 82 -6.01 -9.21 7.47
N ASN A 83 -5.04 -9.17 6.55
CA ASN A 83 -5.19 -8.46 5.28
C ASN A 83 -6.27 -9.09 4.42
N LYS A 84 -6.29 -10.43 4.34
CA LYS A 84 -7.35 -11.16 3.64
C LYS A 84 -8.72 -10.86 4.24
N ASN A 85 -8.87 -10.85 5.55
CA ASN A 85 -10.14 -10.55 6.22
C ASN A 85 -10.61 -9.12 5.93
N ARG A 86 -9.71 -8.13 5.92
CA ARG A 86 -10.02 -6.74 5.55
C ARG A 86 -10.54 -6.64 4.11
N PHE A 87 -9.91 -7.35 3.18
CA PHE A 87 -10.36 -7.43 1.79
C PHE A 87 -11.75 -8.08 1.68
N LEU A 88 -11.96 -9.20 2.38
CA LEU A 88 -13.23 -9.95 2.37
C LEU A 88 -14.37 -9.18 3.02
N ASP A 89 -14.06 -8.28 3.95
CA ASP A 89 -15.08 -7.52 4.69
C ASP A 89 -16.06 -6.78 3.79
N LYS A 90 -15.61 -6.25 2.65
CA LYS A 90 -16.43 -5.46 1.72
C LYS A 90 -16.70 -6.13 0.37
N ILE A 91 -16.16 -7.34 0.15
CA ILE A 91 -16.11 -7.99 -1.16
C ILE A 91 -17.50 -8.18 -1.80
N ASP A 92 -18.53 -8.51 -1.00
CA ASP A 92 -19.91 -8.73 -1.47
C ASP A 92 -20.62 -7.43 -1.90
N LEU A 93 -20.10 -6.28 -1.51
CA LEU A 93 -20.67 -4.98 -1.86
C LEU A 93 -20.08 -4.41 -3.16
N MET A 94 -18.93 -4.92 -3.59
CA MET A 94 -18.21 -4.44 -4.76
C MET A 94 -18.67 -5.11 -6.04
N ASP A 95 -18.75 -4.35 -7.12
CA ASP A 95 -18.99 -4.85 -8.49
C ASP A 95 -17.69 -5.45 -9.06
N ALA A 96 -16.53 -4.92 -8.65
CA ALA A 96 -15.22 -5.47 -8.99
C ALA A 96 -14.23 -5.34 -7.82
N ASN A 97 -13.34 -6.31 -7.69
CA ASN A 97 -12.33 -6.35 -6.65
C ASN A 97 -10.95 -6.56 -7.29
N PHE A 98 -10.00 -5.70 -6.99
CA PHE A 98 -8.63 -5.76 -7.50
C PHE A 98 -7.65 -6.03 -6.37
N CYS A 99 -6.65 -6.85 -6.63
CA CYS A 99 -5.61 -7.14 -5.65
C CYS A 99 -4.26 -7.44 -6.29
N THR A 100 -3.19 -7.21 -5.55
CA THR A 100 -1.81 -7.47 -5.96
C THR A 100 -1.34 -8.90 -5.68
N THR A 101 -2.13 -9.70 -4.97
CA THR A 101 -1.89 -11.13 -4.73
C THR A 101 -2.66 -11.97 -5.77
N ASP A 102 -2.10 -13.12 -6.20
CA ASP A 102 -2.80 -14.01 -7.16
C ASP A 102 -4.21 -14.38 -6.65
N PRO A 103 -5.29 -13.94 -7.32
CA PRO A 103 -6.66 -14.23 -6.90
C PRO A 103 -6.95 -15.74 -6.76
N LYS A 104 -6.31 -16.58 -7.59
CA LYS A 104 -6.48 -18.04 -7.53
C LYS A 104 -5.95 -18.64 -6.23
N SER A 105 -4.89 -18.04 -5.66
CA SER A 105 -4.30 -18.50 -4.40
C SER A 105 -5.16 -18.17 -3.16
N LEU A 106 -6.13 -17.26 -3.30
CA LEU A 106 -6.97 -16.82 -2.20
C LEU A 106 -8.15 -17.75 -1.91
N ASN A 107 -8.42 -18.73 -2.79
CA ASN A 107 -9.55 -19.66 -2.66
C ASN A 107 -10.90 -18.95 -2.41
N LEU A 108 -11.17 -17.92 -3.22
CA LEU A 108 -12.38 -17.12 -3.11
C LEU A 108 -13.54 -17.76 -3.86
N ASN A 109 -14.77 -17.43 -3.45
CA ASN A 109 -15.96 -17.83 -4.16
C ASN A 109 -15.99 -17.21 -5.57
N LYS A 110 -16.31 -18.01 -6.59
CA LYS A 110 -16.39 -17.54 -8.01
C LYS A 110 -17.43 -16.44 -8.24
N LYS A 111 -18.39 -16.26 -7.33
CA LYS A 111 -19.36 -15.15 -7.43
C LYS A 111 -18.73 -13.77 -7.27
N HIS A 112 -17.54 -13.68 -6.65
CA HIS A 112 -16.83 -12.42 -6.48
C HIS A 112 -15.97 -12.17 -7.71
N ASN A 113 -16.17 -11.02 -8.35
CA ASN A 113 -15.34 -10.56 -9.46
C ASN A 113 -13.99 -10.06 -8.91
N VAL A 114 -13.00 -10.95 -8.82
CA VAL A 114 -11.66 -10.63 -8.28
C VAL A 114 -10.63 -10.75 -9.38
N PHE A 115 -9.88 -9.67 -9.58
CA PHE A 115 -8.89 -9.52 -10.63
C PHE A 115 -7.52 -9.19 -10.04
N TYR A 116 -6.47 -9.71 -10.67
CA TYR A 116 -5.13 -9.26 -10.39
C TYR A 116 -4.90 -7.88 -11.02
N MET A 117 -4.36 -6.97 -10.22
CA MET A 117 -3.93 -5.65 -10.67
C MET A 117 -2.61 -5.32 -9.95
N PRO A 118 -1.50 -5.19 -10.68
CA PRO A 118 -0.21 -4.84 -10.09
C PRO A 118 -0.24 -3.41 -9.53
N ASN A 119 0.81 -3.06 -8.78
CA ASN A 119 1.03 -1.68 -8.40
C ASN A 119 1.16 -0.82 -9.66
N PRO A 120 0.45 0.31 -9.74
CA PRO A 120 0.55 1.21 -10.89
C PRO A 120 1.90 1.93 -10.88
N VAL A 121 2.34 2.29 -12.06
CA VAL A 121 3.46 3.21 -12.30
C VAL A 121 2.88 4.52 -12.82
N ASP A 122 3.37 5.63 -12.32
CA ASP A 122 2.92 6.97 -12.71
C ASP A 122 4.12 7.81 -13.15
N GLN A 123 4.14 8.22 -14.40
CA GLN A 123 5.21 9.01 -15.00
C GLN A 123 5.45 10.35 -14.29
N SER A 124 4.47 10.88 -13.58
CA SER A 124 4.65 12.13 -12.82
C SER A 124 5.54 11.94 -11.59
N PHE A 125 5.66 10.72 -11.07
CA PHE A 125 6.55 10.36 -9.97
C PHE A 125 7.83 9.66 -10.42
N GLU A 126 7.76 8.88 -11.51
CA GLU A 126 8.87 8.08 -12.06
C GLU A 126 9.81 8.95 -12.91
N THR A 127 10.36 9.98 -12.31
CA THR A 127 11.15 11.02 -13.02
C THR A 127 12.66 10.85 -12.91
N LEU A 128 13.15 9.88 -12.14
CA LEU A 128 14.57 9.78 -11.80
C LEU A 128 15.46 9.35 -12.97
N GLU A 129 14.95 8.54 -13.91
CA GLU A 129 15.65 8.07 -15.10
C GLU A 129 17.12 7.64 -14.86
N ASN A 130 17.38 6.92 -13.76
CA ASN A 130 18.74 6.52 -13.34
C ASN A 130 19.55 5.83 -14.43
N TYR A 131 18.87 5.15 -15.38
CA TYR A 131 19.52 4.51 -16.53
C TYR A 131 20.28 5.49 -17.45
N ASN A 132 20.00 6.78 -17.37
CA ASN A 132 20.72 7.83 -18.09
C ASN A 132 21.98 8.32 -17.35
N ASN A 133 22.14 7.99 -16.07
CA ASN A 133 23.25 8.44 -15.24
C ASN A 133 24.51 7.61 -15.52
N LYS A 134 25.65 8.30 -15.65
CA LYS A 134 26.98 7.67 -15.84
C LYS A 134 27.70 7.38 -14.52
N TYR A 135 27.37 8.11 -13.47
CA TYR A 135 28.06 8.06 -12.19
C TYR A 135 27.06 7.89 -11.05
N PHE A 136 27.41 7.03 -10.11
CA PHE A 136 26.62 6.76 -8.93
C PHE A 136 27.50 6.73 -7.68
N ASN A 137 26.97 7.22 -6.58
CA ASN A 137 27.64 7.17 -5.29
C ASN A 137 27.64 5.75 -4.73
N ASN A 138 26.57 4.99 -4.99
CA ASN A 138 26.34 3.64 -4.48
C ASN A 138 26.02 2.67 -5.61
N ASP A 139 26.27 1.39 -5.38
CA ASP A 139 25.97 0.34 -6.35
C ASP A 139 24.57 -0.23 -6.11
N VAL A 140 24.17 -0.43 -4.83
CA VAL A 140 22.88 -1.02 -4.45
C VAL A 140 22.20 -0.20 -3.38
N PHE A 141 20.96 0.22 -3.65
CA PHE A 141 20.05 0.80 -2.67
C PHE A 141 19.09 -0.25 -2.12
N PHE A 142 18.90 -0.27 -0.81
CA PHE A 142 17.86 -1.06 -0.17
C PHE A 142 17.25 -0.29 1.00
N ALA A 143 15.93 -0.19 1.01
CA ALA A 143 15.20 0.42 2.12
C ALA A 143 14.04 -0.47 2.59
N MET A 144 13.83 -0.50 3.89
CA MET A 144 12.69 -1.16 4.51
C MET A 144 12.22 -0.41 5.75
N SER A 145 10.98 -0.69 6.19
CA SER A 145 10.39 -0.09 7.39
C SER A 145 10.46 -1.02 8.61
N HIS A 146 11.59 -1.67 8.82
CA HIS A 146 11.78 -2.70 9.83
C HIS A 146 11.31 -2.28 11.23
N GLY A 147 10.17 -2.81 11.66
CA GLY A 147 9.64 -2.56 12.99
C GLY A 147 9.36 -1.09 13.33
N VAL A 148 9.41 -0.18 12.35
CA VAL A 148 9.12 1.23 12.59
C VAL A 148 7.63 1.42 12.89
N HIS A 149 7.37 2.14 13.97
CA HIS A 149 6.05 2.64 14.27
C HIS A 149 6.16 4.13 14.56
N ARG A 150 5.44 4.96 13.81
CA ARG A 150 5.49 6.43 13.91
C ARG A 150 6.91 6.99 13.75
N GLY A 151 7.68 6.46 12.80
CA GLY A 151 9.04 6.93 12.52
C GLY A 151 10.12 6.48 13.49
N VAL A 152 9.82 5.60 14.45
CA VAL A 152 10.80 5.12 15.44
C VAL A 152 11.08 3.64 15.21
N LEU A 153 12.36 3.28 15.09
CA LEU A 153 12.81 1.88 15.02
C LEU A 153 12.47 1.13 16.32
N LYS A 154 11.84 -0.02 16.18
CA LYS A 154 11.64 -0.95 17.30
C LYS A 154 12.89 -1.81 17.47
N LYS A 155 13.65 -1.54 18.54
CA LYS A 155 14.82 -2.36 18.88
C LYS A 155 14.45 -3.83 19.09
N GLY A 156 15.33 -4.74 18.68
CA GLY A 156 15.20 -6.17 18.91
C GLY A 156 14.17 -6.91 18.05
N LYS A 157 13.55 -6.26 17.06
CA LYS A 157 12.68 -6.95 16.12
C LYS A 157 13.52 -7.55 15.00
N PHE A 158 13.42 -8.86 14.82
CA PHE A 158 14.09 -9.59 13.74
C PHE A 158 13.30 -9.48 12.43
N ASP A 159 14.03 -9.34 11.32
CA ASP A 159 13.47 -9.38 9.97
C ASP A 159 14.42 -10.15 9.03
N ASP A 160 13.89 -11.18 8.35
CA ASP A 160 14.67 -12.04 7.46
C ASP A 160 15.37 -11.27 6.35
N ARG A 161 14.81 -10.16 5.89
CA ARG A 161 15.41 -9.31 4.86
C ARG A 161 16.74 -8.73 5.31
N GLU A 162 16.86 -8.32 6.57
CA GLU A 162 18.11 -7.82 7.14
C GLU A 162 19.19 -8.90 7.10
N THR A 163 18.84 -10.15 7.44
CA THR A 163 19.75 -11.29 7.35
C THR A 163 20.21 -11.54 5.91
N ILE A 164 19.30 -11.48 4.95
CA ILE A 164 19.61 -11.67 3.52
C ILE A 164 20.57 -10.59 3.03
N ILE A 165 20.28 -9.31 3.31
CA ILE A 165 21.12 -8.18 2.90
C ILE A 165 22.51 -8.27 3.54
N ASN A 166 22.59 -8.54 4.84
CA ASN A 166 23.87 -8.68 5.55
C ASN A 166 24.70 -9.85 5.00
N LYS A 167 24.07 -10.96 4.59
CA LYS A 167 24.75 -12.05 3.91
C LYS A 167 25.25 -11.63 2.52
N LEU A 168 24.43 -10.90 1.77
CA LEU A 168 24.81 -10.39 0.44
C LEU A 168 26.04 -9.48 0.55
N MET A 169 26.05 -8.53 1.48
CA MET A 169 27.21 -7.64 1.71
C MET A 169 28.49 -8.41 2.01
N LYS A 170 28.40 -9.49 2.79
CA LYS A 170 29.57 -10.32 3.11
C LYS A 170 30.18 -11.03 1.90
N ILE A 171 29.35 -11.47 0.96
CA ILE A 171 29.81 -12.18 -0.25
C ILE A 171 30.16 -11.24 -1.41
N THR A 172 29.82 -9.96 -1.30
CA THR A 172 30.12 -8.93 -2.31
C THR A 172 30.83 -7.73 -1.68
N PRO A 173 32.08 -7.89 -1.14
CA PRO A 173 32.75 -6.85 -0.35
C PRO A 173 33.11 -5.58 -1.16
N ASN A 174 33.16 -5.67 -2.47
CA ASN A 174 33.47 -4.54 -3.37
C ASN A 174 32.23 -3.76 -3.82
N VAL A 175 31.02 -4.15 -3.38
CA VAL A 175 29.76 -3.48 -3.71
C VAL A 175 29.43 -2.49 -2.62
N ARG A 176 29.17 -1.24 -3.00
CA ARG A 176 28.76 -0.17 -2.09
C ARG A 176 27.24 -0.21 -1.91
N PHE A 177 26.80 -0.53 -0.70
CA PHE A 177 25.41 -0.56 -0.33
C PHE A 177 24.99 0.72 0.36
N ASP A 178 23.81 1.25 -0.02
CA ASP A 178 23.10 2.32 0.66
C ASP A 178 21.84 1.74 1.30
N LEU A 179 21.80 1.67 2.64
CA LEU A 179 20.86 0.86 3.41
C LEU A 179 20.06 1.69 4.41
N TYR A 180 18.74 1.49 4.41
CA TYR A 180 17.84 2.20 5.30
C TYR A 180 16.81 1.27 5.94
N GLY A 181 16.43 1.59 7.20
CA GLY A 181 15.47 0.82 7.97
C GLY A 181 15.97 -0.53 8.49
N MET A 182 17.29 -0.74 8.49
CA MET A 182 17.98 -1.92 9.00
C MET A 182 19.31 -1.55 9.65
N ASN A 183 19.97 -2.49 10.34
CA ASN A 183 21.27 -2.27 11.01
C ASN A 183 21.28 -0.99 11.88
N ASN A 184 20.18 -0.67 12.56
CA ASN A 184 19.96 0.56 13.34
C ASN A 184 19.97 1.88 12.54
N ILE A 185 19.99 1.82 11.21
CA ILE A 185 19.83 3.00 10.35
C ILE A 185 18.33 3.31 10.21
N GLN A 186 17.97 4.58 10.35
CA GLN A 186 16.59 5.01 10.20
C GLN A 186 16.05 4.76 8.78
N PRO A 187 14.76 4.46 8.61
CA PRO A 187 14.15 4.40 7.28
C PRO A 187 14.04 5.80 6.68
N LEU A 188 13.94 5.84 5.35
CA LEU A 188 13.71 7.06 4.58
C LEU A 188 12.24 7.21 4.21
N TRP A 189 11.82 8.46 3.99
CA TRP A 189 10.46 8.83 3.62
C TRP A 189 10.47 9.94 2.56
N ALA A 190 9.45 9.96 1.73
CA ALA A 190 9.21 11.04 0.75
C ALA A 190 10.45 11.40 -0.09
N ASP A 191 10.83 12.68 -0.13
CA ASP A 191 11.91 13.21 -0.97
C ASP A 191 13.27 12.61 -0.64
N ASP A 192 13.55 12.31 0.63
CA ASP A 192 14.81 11.66 1.04
C ASP A 192 14.93 10.25 0.43
N TYR A 193 13.83 9.53 0.30
CA TYR A 193 13.80 8.22 -0.36
C TYR A 193 14.13 8.37 -1.86
N LEU A 194 13.52 9.32 -2.54
CA LEU A 194 13.78 9.58 -3.96
C LEU A 194 15.23 10.04 -4.19
N LEU A 195 15.74 10.91 -3.32
CA LEU A 195 17.13 11.37 -3.38
C LEU A 195 18.11 10.21 -3.21
N ALA A 196 17.91 9.34 -2.22
CA ALA A 196 18.81 8.22 -1.96
C ALA A 196 18.79 7.20 -3.11
N ILE A 197 17.63 6.82 -3.63
CA ILE A 197 17.53 5.86 -4.75
C ILE A 197 18.14 6.43 -6.04
N SER A 198 18.05 7.76 -6.25
CA SER A 198 18.65 8.42 -7.43
C SER A 198 20.18 8.31 -7.47
N GLN A 199 20.82 8.10 -6.33
CA GLN A 199 22.29 8.00 -6.20
C GLN A 199 22.83 6.58 -6.35
N SER A 200 21.96 5.60 -6.60
CA SER A 200 22.31 4.18 -6.68
C SER A 200 22.02 3.58 -8.05
N LYS A 201 22.86 2.64 -8.50
CA LYS A 201 22.70 1.96 -9.80
C LYS A 201 21.53 0.99 -9.80
N ILE A 202 21.30 0.30 -8.67
CA ILE A 202 20.34 -0.80 -8.54
C ILE A 202 19.49 -0.55 -7.30
N GLY A 203 18.16 -0.52 -7.47
CA GLY A 203 17.21 -0.63 -6.38
C GLY A 203 16.89 -2.10 -6.10
N LEU A 204 17.13 -2.57 -4.87
CA LEU A 204 16.79 -3.92 -4.47
C LEU A 204 15.46 -3.92 -3.70
N ASN A 205 14.49 -4.70 -4.16
CA ASN A 205 13.21 -4.85 -3.50
C ASN A 205 13.02 -6.28 -2.98
N LEU A 206 12.82 -6.42 -1.67
CA LEU A 206 12.51 -7.68 -1.01
C LEU A 206 11.18 -7.58 -0.27
N SER A 207 10.25 -8.45 -0.61
CA SER A 207 9.00 -8.60 0.15
C SER A 207 9.24 -9.34 1.47
N GLN A 208 8.49 -8.97 2.50
CA GLN A 208 8.56 -9.64 3.80
C GLN A 208 7.98 -11.05 3.75
N GLY A 209 8.62 -12.01 4.45
CA GLY A 209 8.19 -13.40 4.55
C GLY A 209 8.46 -14.23 3.30
N LYS A 210 7.81 -15.40 3.20
CA LYS A 210 7.95 -16.29 2.04
C LYS A 210 7.35 -15.65 0.78
N PRO A 211 7.95 -15.86 -0.41
CA PRO A 211 7.38 -15.32 -1.65
C PRO A 211 5.92 -15.73 -1.84
N ALA A 212 5.08 -14.79 -2.26
CA ALA A 212 3.70 -15.05 -2.66
C ALA A 212 3.56 -14.79 -4.15
N LYS A 213 2.75 -15.63 -4.83
CA LYS A 213 2.58 -15.54 -6.27
C LYS A 213 1.98 -14.19 -6.66
N TYR A 214 2.61 -13.53 -7.63
CA TYR A 214 2.32 -12.20 -8.17
C TYR A 214 2.50 -11.03 -7.20
N TYR A 215 2.58 -11.27 -5.90
CA TYR A 215 2.77 -10.19 -4.96
C TYR A 215 4.19 -9.64 -5.02
N SER A 216 4.29 -8.35 -5.10
CA SER A 216 5.52 -7.58 -4.91
C SER A 216 5.20 -6.42 -3.97
N SER A 217 6.17 -6.01 -3.16
CA SER A 217 5.98 -4.81 -2.35
C SER A 217 6.06 -3.56 -3.23
N ASP A 218 5.42 -2.50 -2.79
CA ASP A 218 5.29 -1.20 -3.47
C ASP A 218 6.52 -0.27 -3.37
N ARG A 219 7.68 -0.83 -3.07
CA ARG A 219 8.96 -0.09 -2.94
C ARG A 219 9.79 -0.20 -4.21
N PHE A 220 9.32 0.31 -5.32
CA PHE A 220 10.07 0.43 -6.57
C PHE A 220 10.40 1.87 -6.79
#